data_618bec6a536009dca7fddd1f1160590a
#
_entry.id   618bec6a536009dca7fddd1f1160590a
#
_cell.length_a   1.000
_cell.length_b   1.000
_cell.length_c   1.000
_cell.angle_alpha   90.00
_cell.angle_beta   90.00
_cell.angle_gamma   90.00
#
_symmetry.space_group_name_H-M   'P 1'
#
loop_
_entity.id
_entity.type
_entity.pdbx_description
1 polymer ?
#
loop_
_entity_poly.entity_id
_entity_poly.type
_entity_poly.pdbx_seq_one_letter_code
_entity_poly.pdbx_strand_id
1 'polypeptide(L)'
;MSKKLSVKDRAMIAMHSPSSAVNGPTVADSVVPVKIKTGPGAFVAHLARESEVFSENQLLKRELNIWSDAAPAKRLDPAVVVSSKWANRHADSFGNADFDALKADIESAGGNVQAIKVRPIPGSDPQRHEIVFGHRRHRACLELGLPVLAVIESINEQALFVEMDRENRQRADLRPYEQGEMYRRALDEGLYVSLRKLAEAIGVQASNVSVAVKIARLPADVLDAFPSRLDIQYRWAAPLADALEKEPDVILKKAKDIVDRKDAGPKNARDVYRTLIGSNKNITDNLSPEFNSGGANSVVVKRSGKKTLFEIDNLSKENFERVHKAILQALAG
;
A
#
# COMPACT_ATOMS: atom_id res chain seq x y z
N MET A 1 -34.76 11.16 53.61
CA MET A 1 -33.66 11.86 52.96
C MET A 1 -32.95 10.89 52.03
N SER A 2 -33.30 10.92 50.76
CA SER A 2 -32.71 10.03 49.71
C SER A 2 -31.42 10.65 49.20
N LYS A 3 -30.27 9.99 49.46
CA LYS A 3 -28.97 10.43 48.92
C LYS A 3 -28.90 10.16 47.41
N LYS A 4 -28.79 11.22 46.61
CA LYS A 4 -28.52 11.10 45.19
C LYS A 4 -27.09 10.56 44.99
N LEU A 5 -26.98 9.40 44.34
CA LEU A 5 -25.70 8.79 43.95
C LEU A 5 -24.93 9.69 42.97
N SER A 6 -23.63 9.77 43.19
CA SER A 6 -22.70 10.52 42.36
C SER A 6 -22.63 9.94 40.91
N VAL A 7 -22.25 10.78 39.95
CA VAL A 7 -22.06 10.36 38.54
C VAL A 7 -21.02 9.23 38.40
N LYS A 8 -20.03 9.19 39.31
CA LYS A 8 -19.03 8.11 39.40
C LYS A 8 -19.64 6.78 39.86
N ASP A 9 -20.58 6.83 40.79
CA ASP A 9 -21.22 5.59 41.32
C ASP A 9 -22.17 4.99 40.27
N ARG A 10 -22.79 5.83 39.42
CA ARG A 10 -23.60 5.38 38.27
C ARG A 10 -22.77 4.71 37.18
N ALA A 11 -21.56 5.20 36.92
CA ALA A 11 -20.63 4.61 35.92
C ALA A 11 -20.11 3.24 36.39
N MET A 12 -19.84 3.07 37.69
CA MET A 12 -19.37 1.79 38.24
C MET A 12 -20.44 0.68 38.24
N ILE A 13 -21.71 1.04 38.43
CA ILE A 13 -22.83 0.08 38.38
C ILE A 13 -23.04 -0.43 36.93
N ALA A 14 -22.79 0.41 35.92
CA ALA A 14 -22.89 0.03 34.48
C ALA A 14 -21.80 -0.94 34.05
N MET A 15 -20.63 -1.00 34.73
CA MET A 15 -19.51 -1.86 34.37
C MET A 15 -19.57 -3.28 35.00
N HIS A 16 -20.50 -3.57 35.89
CA HIS A 16 -20.58 -4.84 36.60
C HIS A 16 -21.89 -5.61 36.38
N SER A 17 -22.60 -5.37 35.27
CA SER A 17 -23.72 -6.20 34.88
C SER A 17 -23.23 -7.37 34.04
N PRO A 18 -23.49 -8.64 34.40
CA PRO A 18 -23.12 -9.77 33.58
C PRO A 18 -23.87 -9.71 32.24
N SER A 19 -23.14 -9.92 31.17
CA SER A 19 -23.63 -10.04 29.79
C SER A 19 -24.74 -11.09 29.72
N SER A 20 -25.99 -10.67 29.73
CA SER A 20 -27.11 -11.51 29.34
C SER A 20 -27.07 -11.63 27.81
N ALA A 21 -27.08 -12.86 27.33
CA ALA A 21 -27.17 -13.20 25.91
C ALA A 21 -28.27 -12.38 25.25
N VAL A 22 -27.90 -11.60 24.22
CA VAL A 22 -28.84 -10.88 23.36
C VAL A 22 -29.46 -11.94 22.45
N ASN A 23 -30.56 -12.51 22.90
CA ASN A 23 -31.52 -13.14 22.02
C ASN A 23 -32.10 -12.00 21.16
N GLY A 24 -31.91 -12.08 19.83
CA GLY A 24 -32.53 -11.16 18.88
C GLY A 24 -34.06 -11.14 19.08
N PRO A 25 -34.71 -10.03 18.77
CA PRO A 25 -36.14 -9.95 18.88
C PRO A 25 -36.76 -10.93 17.89
N THR A 26 -37.24 -12.05 18.41
CA THR A 26 -38.28 -12.83 17.75
C THR A 26 -39.48 -11.91 17.65
N VAL A 27 -39.78 -11.50 16.42
CA VAL A 27 -41.05 -10.85 16.09
C VAL A 27 -42.12 -11.90 16.32
N ALA A 28 -42.54 -12.06 17.54
CA ALA A 28 -43.79 -12.73 17.86
C ALA A 28 -44.90 -11.71 17.62
N ASP A 29 -45.52 -11.89 16.48
CA ASP A 29 -46.75 -11.24 16.07
C ASP A 29 -47.85 -11.60 17.08
N SER A 30 -47.94 -10.86 18.18
CA SER A 30 -49.13 -10.84 19.03
C SER A 30 -49.80 -9.49 18.84
N VAL A 31 -50.42 -9.33 17.66
CA VAL A 31 -51.44 -8.32 17.47
C VAL A 31 -52.62 -8.72 18.34
N VAL A 32 -52.62 -8.24 19.57
CA VAL A 32 -53.83 -8.26 20.42
C VAL A 32 -54.82 -7.36 19.71
N PRO A 33 -55.99 -7.86 19.26
CA PRO A 33 -56.98 -7.04 18.63
C PRO A 33 -57.53 -6.04 19.66
N VAL A 34 -57.05 -4.80 19.57
CA VAL A 34 -57.62 -3.69 20.36
C VAL A 34 -59.05 -3.48 19.84
N LYS A 35 -60.05 -3.88 20.64
CA LYS A 35 -61.45 -3.53 20.39
C LYS A 35 -61.55 -2.01 20.27
N ILE A 36 -61.70 -1.55 19.05
CA ILE A 36 -61.90 -0.12 18.72
C ILE A 36 -63.25 0.26 19.28
N LYS A 37 -63.29 0.93 20.41
CA LYS A 37 -64.47 1.62 20.90
C LYS A 37 -64.58 2.90 20.09
N THR A 38 -65.56 2.96 19.19
CA THR A 38 -65.88 4.14 18.41
C THR A 38 -66.38 5.25 19.33
N GLY A 39 -65.54 6.29 19.54
CA GLY A 39 -65.88 7.45 20.36
C GLY A 39 -64.71 8.47 20.34
N PRO A 40 -64.95 9.70 20.80
CA PRO A 40 -63.95 10.76 20.84
C PRO A 40 -62.60 10.35 21.46
N GLY A 41 -62.61 9.41 22.42
CA GLY A 41 -61.44 8.88 23.04
C GLY A 41 -60.55 8.03 22.14
N ALA A 42 -61.13 7.31 21.15
CA ALA A 42 -60.35 6.54 20.18
C ALA A 42 -59.59 7.46 19.21
N PHE A 43 -60.19 8.58 18.83
CA PHE A 43 -59.54 9.60 17.99
C PHE A 43 -58.38 10.30 18.69
N VAL A 44 -58.55 10.67 19.95
CA VAL A 44 -57.48 11.25 20.79
C VAL A 44 -56.35 10.25 20.98
N ALA A 45 -56.65 8.97 21.22
CA ALA A 45 -55.63 7.93 21.33
C ALA A 45 -54.89 7.67 19.99
N HIS A 46 -55.56 7.81 18.86
CA HIS A 46 -54.91 7.73 17.52
C HIS A 46 -53.96 8.90 17.28
N LEU A 47 -54.44 10.13 17.55
CA LEU A 47 -53.60 11.34 17.46
C LEU A 47 -52.37 11.30 18.40
N ALA A 48 -52.55 10.78 19.61
CA ALA A 48 -51.42 10.60 20.54
C ALA A 48 -50.39 9.59 20.03
N ARG A 49 -50.83 8.46 19.47
CA ARG A 49 -49.91 7.48 18.82
C ARG A 49 -49.22 8.04 17.59
N GLU A 50 -49.94 8.77 16.71
CA GLU A 50 -49.32 9.44 15.58
C GLU A 50 -48.28 10.48 16.03
N SER A 51 -48.53 11.22 17.11
CA SER A 51 -47.58 12.14 17.69
C SER A 51 -46.37 11.44 18.28
N GLU A 52 -46.54 10.29 18.95
CA GLU A 52 -45.44 9.46 19.46
C GLU A 52 -44.56 8.91 18.32
N VAL A 53 -45.18 8.29 17.31
CA VAL A 53 -44.51 7.78 16.11
C VAL A 53 -43.79 8.91 15.37
N PHE A 54 -44.41 10.09 15.27
CA PHE A 54 -43.79 11.24 14.63
C PHE A 54 -42.55 11.72 15.44
N SER A 55 -42.65 11.82 16.77
CA SER A 55 -41.54 12.23 17.63
C SER A 55 -40.41 11.20 17.61
N GLU A 56 -40.72 9.90 17.61
CA GLU A 56 -39.75 8.82 17.47
C GLU A 56 -39.02 8.86 16.12
N ASN A 57 -39.76 9.05 15.02
CA ASN A 57 -39.20 9.25 13.69
C ASN A 57 -38.28 10.49 13.62
N GLN A 58 -38.63 11.57 14.30
CA GLN A 58 -37.76 12.75 14.40
C GLN A 58 -36.47 12.48 15.15
N LEU A 59 -36.54 11.72 16.25
CA LEU A 59 -35.39 11.31 17.02
C LEU A 59 -34.48 10.39 16.22
N LEU A 60 -35.05 9.35 15.59
CA LEU A 60 -34.31 8.42 14.71
C LEU A 60 -33.66 9.13 13.52
N LYS A 61 -34.36 10.11 12.92
CA LYS A 61 -33.76 10.93 11.87
C LYS A 61 -32.63 11.80 12.37
N ARG A 62 -32.71 12.35 13.58
CA ARG A 62 -31.58 13.09 14.18
C ARG A 62 -30.39 12.17 14.47
N GLU A 63 -30.64 10.99 15.02
CA GLU A 63 -29.58 9.97 15.25
C GLU A 63 -28.95 9.54 13.92
N LEU A 64 -29.74 9.24 12.89
CA LEU A 64 -29.25 8.93 11.57
C LEU A 64 -28.39 10.07 10.99
N ASN A 65 -28.79 11.34 11.18
CA ASN A 65 -27.98 12.47 10.74
C ASN A 65 -26.64 12.60 11.49
N ILE A 66 -26.61 12.30 12.79
CA ILE A 66 -25.34 12.27 13.55
C ILE A 66 -24.38 11.22 13.00
N TRP A 67 -24.92 10.10 12.53
CA TRP A 67 -24.13 8.99 11.98
C TRP A 67 -23.99 9.02 10.46
N SER A 68 -24.64 9.99 9.77
CA SER A 68 -24.63 10.03 8.29
C SER A 68 -23.24 10.21 7.69
N ASP A 69 -22.35 10.90 8.41
CA ASP A 69 -20.95 11.10 8.02
C ASP A 69 -19.99 10.09 8.67
N ALA A 70 -20.49 9.22 9.52
CA ALA A 70 -19.69 8.16 10.14
C ALA A 70 -19.75 6.89 9.31
N ALA A 71 -18.60 6.36 8.90
CA ALA A 71 -18.51 5.04 8.29
C ALA A 71 -18.56 3.97 9.42
N PRO A 72 -19.70 3.28 9.63
CA PRO A 72 -19.83 2.32 10.72
C PRO A 72 -18.89 1.14 10.50
N ALA A 73 -18.08 0.82 11.52
CA ALA A 73 -17.27 -0.37 11.53
C ALA A 73 -18.10 -1.58 11.97
N LYS A 74 -18.01 -2.68 11.23
CA LYS A 74 -18.66 -3.96 11.52
C LYS A 74 -17.62 -5.05 11.75
N ARG A 75 -17.93 -6.01 12.62
CA ARG A 75 -17.18 -7.26 12.72
C ARG A 75 -17.67 -8.22 11.64
N LEU A 76 -16.79 -8.66 10.76
CA LEU A 76 -17.08 -9.59 9.68
C LEU A 76 -16.36 -10.92 9.94
N ASP A 77 -16.92 -12.01 9.44
CA ASP A 77 -16.18 -13.24 9.30
C ASP A 77 -15.05 -13.03 8.27
N PRO A 78 -13.77 -13.27 8.65
CA PRO A 78 -12.67 -13.08 7.71
C PRO A 78 -12.77 -14.00 6.48
N ALA A 79 -13.50 -15.11 6.52
CA ALA A 79 -13.69 -16.02 5.39
C ALA A 79 -14.52 -15.40 4.24
N VAL A 80 -15.41 -14.44 4.55
CA VAL A 80 -16.19 -13.74 3.51
C VAL A 80 -15.48 -12.49 2.96
N VAL A 81 -14.27 -12.21 3.44
CA VAL A 81 -13.45 -11.08 3.01
C VAL A 81 -12.31 -11.60 2.12
N VAL A 82 -12.20 -11.09 0.90
CA VAL A 82 -11.22 -11.55 -0.10
C VAL A 82 -10.27 -10.42 -0.49
N SER A 83 -9.07 -10.82 -0.90
CA SER A 83 -8.11 -9.85 -1.44
C SER A 83 -8.58 -9.31 -2.79
N SER A 84 -8.29 -8.04 -3.05
CA SER A 84 -8.50 -7.44 -4.36
C SER A 84 -7.54 -8.01 -5.39
N LYS A 85 -7.98 -8.06 -6.65
CA LYS A 85 -7.10 -8.35 -7.80
C LYS A 85 -5.96 -7.32 -7.95
N TRP A 86 -6.15 -6.12 -7.42
CA TRP A 86 -5.13 -5.04 -7.41
C TRP A 86 -4.16 -5.14 -6.24
N ALA A 87 -4.35 -6.11 -5.34
CA ALA A 87 -3.46 -6.30 -4.20
C ALA A 87 -2.03 -6.65 -4.66
N ASN A 88 -1.06 -5.90 -4.16
CA ASN A 88 0.35 -5.97 -4.56
C ASN A 88 1.23 -6.56 -3.45
N ARG A 89 0.64 -7.27 -2.48
CA ARG A 89 1.43 -7.86 -1.40
C ARG A 89 2.01 -9.19 -1.80
N HIS A 90 3.33 -9.26 -1.81
CA HIS A 90 4.08 -10.50 -1.97
C HIS A 90 3.84 -11.42 -0.75
N ALA A 91 3.87 -12.74 -0.97
CA ALA A 91 3.68 -13.74 0.09
C ALA A 91 4.65 -13.53 1.28
N ASP A 92 5.87 -13.07 1.02
CA ASP A 92 6.91 -12.80 2.03
C ASP A 92 6.52 -11.72 3.06
N SER A 93 5.48 -10.92 2.77
CA SER A 93 4.96 -9.91 3.70
C SER A 93 4.22 -10.52 4.90
N PHE A 94 3.94 -11.81 4.87
CA PHE A 94 3.18 -12.56 5.88
C PHE A 94 4.03 -13.59 6.66
N GLY A 95 5.33 -13.64 6.44
CA GLY A 95 6.24 -14.60 7.08
C GLY A 95 7.41 -13.94 7.81
N ASN A 96 7.25 -12.72 8.32
CA ASN A 96 8.32 -12.00 8.99
C ASN A 96 7.95 -11.66 10.46
N ALA A 97 8.96 -11.35 11.27
CA ALA A 97 8.81 -11.02 12.69
C ALA A 97 7.81 -9.87 12.95
N ASP A 98 7.69 -8.90 12.03
CA ASP A 98 6.72 -7.81 12.15
C ASP A 98 5.27 -8.30 11.97
N PHE A 99 5.06 -9.36 11.20
CA PHE A 99 3.73 -9.96 11.07
C PHE A 99 3.38 -10.80 12.29
N ASP A 100 4.35 -11.51 12.84
CA ASP A 100 4.17 -12.30 14.07
C ASP A 100 3.84 -11.40 15.27
N ALA A 101 4.54 -10.26 15.40
CA ALA A 101 4.23 -9.24 16.40
C ALA A 101 2.81 -8.68 16.24
N LEU A 102 2.42 -8.32 15.01
CA LEU A 102 1.06 -7.85 14.72
C LEU A 102 0.00 -8.90 15.06
N LYS A 103 0.29 -10.18 14.79
CA LYS A 103 -0.61 -11.29 15.10
C LYS A 103 -0.79 -11.47 16.60
N ALA A 104 0.30 -11.39 17.37
CA ALA A 104 0.27 -11.45 18.83
C ALA A 104 -0.53 -10.28 19.44
N ASP A 105 -0.37 -9.06 18.91
CA ASP A 105 -1.15 -7.89 19.34
C ASP A 105 -2.65 -8.08 19.08
N ILE A 106 -3.02 -8.59 17.90
CA ILE A 106 -4.42 -8.87 17.54
C ILE A 106 -5.01 -9.96 18.43
N GLU A 107 -4.25 -11.00 18.74
CA GLU A 107 -4.66 -12.09 19.62
C GLU A 107 -4.91 -11.56 21.03
N SER A 108 -3.99 -10.79 21.59
CA SER A 108 -4.10 -10.21 22.93
C SER A 108 -5.28 -9.23 23.06
N ALA A 109 -5.63 -8.51 22.00
CA ALA A 109 -6.76 -7.58 21.96
C ALA A 109 -8.10 -8.28 21.65
N GLY A 110 -8.11 -9.57 21.30
CA GLY A 110 -9.32 -10.30 20.89
C GLY A 110 -9.87 -9.85 19.53
N GLY A 111 -9.04 -9.27 18.67
CA GLY A 111 -9.36 -8.78 17.33
C GLY A 111 -8.55 -7.54 16.94
N ASN A 112 -8.68 -7.11 15.69
CA ASN A 112 -7.99 -5.90 15.25
C ASN A 112 -8.65 -4.63 15.81
N VAL A 113 -7.90 -3.81 16.51
CA VAL A 113 -8.36 -2.52 17.07
C VAL A 113 -8.58 -1.49 15.96
N GLN A 114 -7.64 -1.42 15.02
CA GLN A 114 -7.77 -0.55 13.85
C GLN A 114 -8.53 -1.28 12.73
N ALA A 115 -9.70 -0.76 12.34
CA ALA A 115 -10.51 -1.34 11.29
C ALA A 115 -9.76 -1.44 9.94
N ILE A 116 -10.04 -2.50 9.19
CA ILE A 116 -9.70 -2.57 7.76
C ILE A 116 -10.77 -1.86 6.94
N LYS A 117 -10.50 -1.50 5.69
CA LYS A 117 -11.51 -0.99 4.77
C LYS A 117 -11.83 -2.05 3.73
N VAL A 118 -13.11 -2.27 3.50
CA VAL A 118 -13.61 -3.23 2.51
C VAL A 118 -14.74 -2.61 1.68
N ARG A 119 -14.93 -3.13 0.47
CA ARG A 119 -16.12 -2.83 -0.33
C ARG A 119 -16.96 -4.10 -0.53
N PRO A 120 -18.30 -4.00 -0.64
CA PRO A 120 -19.13 -5.14 -0.97
C PRO A 120 -18.91 -5.57 -2.42
N ILE A 121 -18.90 -6.89 -2.66
CA ILE A 121 -18.87 -7.45 -4.02
C ILE A 121 -20.30 -7.62 -4.49
N PRO A 122 -20.75 -6.90 -5.54
CA PRO A 122 -22.11 -7.00 -6.03
C PRO A 122 -22.45 -8.42 -6.50
N GLY A 123 -23.68 -8.87 -6.18
CA GLY A 123 -24.19 -10.16 -6.66
C GLY A 123 -23.58 -11.40 -6.01
N SER A 124 -22.79 -11.25 -4.95
CA SER A 124 -22.28 -12.41 -4.17
C SER A 124 -23.32 -12.88 -3.14
N ASP A 125 -23.55 -14.20 -3.08
CA ASP A 125 -24.38 -14.86 -2.07
C ASP A 125 -23.61 -16.08 -1.52
N PRO A 126 -23.25 -16.12 -0.21
CA PRO A 126 -23.40 -15.03 0.77
C PRO A 126 -22.62 -13.77 0.43
N GLN A 127 -23.03 -12.63 0.98
CA GLN A 127 -22.39 -11.34 0.72
C GLN A 127 -20.91 -11.36 1.02
N ARG A 128 -20.07 -11.18 0.01
CA ARG A 128 -18.59 -11.12 0.11
C ARG A 128 -18.11 -9.68 0.03
N HIS A 129 -16.95 -9.47 0.59
CA HIS A 129 -16.32 -8.16 0.62
C HIS A 129 -14.89 -8.24 0.07
N GLU A 130 -14.47 -7.19 -0.62
CA GLU A 130 -13.11 -7.07 -1.17
C GLU A 130 -12.31 -6.06 -0.36
N ILE A 131 -11.08 -6.42 0.00
CA ILE A 131 -10.20 -5.56 0.81
C ILE A 131 -9.70 -4.38 -0.01
N VAL A 132 -9.92 -3.17 0.50
CA VAL A 132 -9.33 -1.93 0.01
C VAL A 132 -7.94 -1.73 0.63
N PHE A 133 -7.85 -1.80 1.96
CA PHE A 133 -6.58 -1.81 2.70
C PHE A 133 -6.71 -2.59 4.02
N GLY A 134 -5.55 -2.97 4.58
CA GLY A 134 -5.48 -3.72 5.83
C GLY A 134 -5.30 -5.24 5.65
N HIS A 135 -4.71 -5.68 4.54
CA HIS A 135 -4.47 -7.08 4.20
C HIS A 135 -3.76 -7.88 5.32
N ARG A 136 -2.76 -7.27 6.01
CA ARG A 136 -2.05 -7.95 7.11
C ARG A 136 -2.96 -8.21 8.31
N ARG A 137 -3.81 -7.24 8.68
CA ARG A 137 -4.77 -7.42 9.78
C ARG A 137 -5.81 -8.47 9.46
N HIS A 138 -6.34 -8.44 8.22
CA HIS A 138 -7.25 -9.48 7.75
C HIS A 138 -6.61 -10.86 7.83
N ARG A 139 -5.38 -11.01 7.32
CA ARG A 139 -4.66 -12.29 7.32
C ARG A 139 -4.42 -12.79 8.75
N ALA A 140 -4.02 -11.93 9.67
CA ALA A 140 -3.84 -12.27 11.07
C ALA A 140 -5.17 -12.73 11.73
N CYS A 141 -6.27 -12.00 11.52
CA CYS A 141 -7.60 -12.41 12.02
C CYS A 141 -8.03 -13.76 11.42
N LEU A 142 -7.78 -13.99 10.12
CA LEU A 142 -8.10 -15.26 9.45
C LEU A 142 -7.33 -16.43 10.07
N GLU A 143 -6.04 -16.27 10.33
CA GLU A 143 -5.20 -17.31 10.95
C GLU A 143 -5.55 -17.59 12.41
N LEU A 144 -6.02 -16.56 13.13
CA LEU A 144 -6.44 -16.67 14.53
C LEU A 144 -7.91 -17.13 14.68
N GLY A 145 -8.68 -17.20 13.57
CA GLY A 145 -10.12 -17.49 13.64
C GLY A 145 -10.93 -16.41 14.34
N LEU A 146 -10.43 -15.16 14.38
CA LEU A 146 -11.08 -14.01 15.01
C LEU A 146 -11.85 -13.17 13.99
N PRO A 147 -13.01 -12.59 14.37
CA PRO A 147 -13.74 -11.70 13.48
C PRO A 147 -12.92 -10.43 13.20
N VAL A 148 -12.93 -9.99 11.95
CA VAL A 148 -12.21 -8.80 11.51
C VAL A 148 -13.10 -7.55 11.60
N LEU A 149 -12.64 -6.51 12.30
CA LEU A 149 -13.30 -5.21 12.33
C LEU A 149 -13.03 -4.49 11.02
N ALA A 150 -14.09 -4.13 10.29
CA ALA A 150 -14.02 -3.54 8.97
C ALA A 150 -14.99 -2.38 8.79
N VAL A 151 -14.55 -1.32 8.13
CA VAL A 151 -15.39 -0.25 7.58
C VAL A 151 -15.82 -0.68 6.18
N ILE A 152 -17.15 -0.69 5.93
CA ILE A 152 -17.71 -1.07 4.64
C ILE A 152 -18.09 0.19 3.88
N GLU A 153 -17.48 0.38 2.71
CA GLU A 153 -17.77 1.52 1.82
C GLU A 153 -17.99 1.05 0.39
N SER A 154 -19.09 1.51 -0.22
CA SER A 154 -19.40 1.20 -1.62
C SER A 154 -18.64 2.15 -2.53
N ILE A 155 -17.52 1.67 -3.07
CA ILE A 155 -16.66 2.40 -4.01
C ILE A 155 -16.55 1.65 -5.33
N ASN A 156 -16.40 2.38 -6.43
CA ASN A 156 -16.19 1.78 -7.74
C ASN A 156 -14.76 1.28 -7.90
N GLU A 157 -14.47 0.58 -9.00
CA GLU A 157 -13.18 -0.04 -9.28
C GLU A 157 -12.04 0.99 -9.36
N GLN A 158 -12.30 2.15 -9.96
CA GLN A 158 -11.28 3.20 -10.07
C GLN A 158 -10.95 3.83 -8.72
N ALA A 159 -11.97 4.10 -7.88
CA ALA A 159 -11.76 4.60 -6.53
C ALA A 159 -11.02 3.58 -5.66
N LEU A 160 -11.37 2.29 -5.75
CA LEU A 160 -10.63 1.21 -5.10
C LEU A 160 -9.16 1.25 -5.47
N PHE A 161 -8.85 1.30 -6.78
CA PHE A 161 -7.48 1.34 -7.28
C PHE A 161 -6.70 2.55 -6.73
N VAL A 162 -7.32 3.75 -6.75
CA VAL A 162 -6.70 4.99 -6.25
C VAL A 162 -6.39 4.90 -4.75
N GLU A 163 -7.31 4.34 -3.96
CA GLU A 163 -7.09 4.17 -2.52
C GLU A 163 -5.98 3.17 -2.22
N MET A 164 -5.96 2.04 -2.92
CA MET A 164 -4.91 1.04 -2.80
C MET A 164 -3.54 1.59 -3.22
N ASP A 165 -3.47 2.36 -4.31
CA ASP A 165 -2.23 3.02 -4.72
C ASP A 165 -1.75 4.03 -3.67
N ARG A 166 -2.68 4.80 -3.08
CA ARG A 166 -2.34 5.77 -2.02
C ARG A 166 -1.78 5.08 -0.79
N GLU A 167 -2.38 3.98 -0.33
CA GLU A 167 -1.87 3.18 0.78
C GLU A 167 -0.49 2.61 0.45
N ASN A 168 -0.33 2.00 -0.73
CA ASN A 168 0.93 1.41 -1.16
C ASN A 168 2.06 2.45 -1.23
N ARG A 169 1.80 3.66 -1.75
CA ARG A 169 2.81 4.73 -1.82
C ARG A 169 3.23 5.29 -0.46
N GLN A 170 2.43 5.10 0.59
CA GLN A 170 2.81 5.46 1.95
C GLN A 170 3.73 4.44 2.62
N ARG A 171 3.91 3.27 2.00
CA ARG A 171 4.80 2.24 2.51
C ARG A 171 6.27 2.61 2.23
N ALA A 172 7.10 2.46 3.24
CA ALA A 172 8.54 2.71 3.11
C ALA A 172 9.26 1.70 2.20
N ASP A 173 8.67 0.52 2.01
CA ASP A 173 9.23 -0.63 1.29
C ASP A 173 8.70 -0.82 -0.13
N LEU A 174 7.90 0.12 -0.66
CA LEU A 174 7.34 0.01 -2.00
C LEU A 174 8.44 -0.05 -3.07
N ARG A 175 8.42 -1.11 -3.86
CA ARG A 175 9.42 -1.35 -4.90
C ARG A 175 8.93 -0.93 -6.28
N PRO A 176 9.84 -0.41 -7.15
CA PRO A 176 9.48 0.05 -8.49
C PRO A 176 8.76 -0.98 -9.35
N TYR A 177 9.17 -2.25 -9.26
CA TYR A 177 8.54 -3.34 -9.99
C TYR A 177 7.09 -3.60 -9.54
N GLU A 178 6.86 -3.67 -8.23
CA GLU A 178 5.50 -3.89 -7.68
C GLU A 178 4.53 -2.78 -8.10
N GLN A 179 4.98 -1.54 -8.02
CA GLN A 179 4.19 -0.39 -8.45
C GLN A 179 3.94 -0.42 -9.97
N GLY A 180 4.97 -0.72 -10.74
CA GLY A 180 4.87 -0.84 -12.19
C GLY A 180 3.92 -1.93 -12.63
N GLU A 181 3.94 -3.08 -11.95
CA GLU A 181 3.05 -4.21 -12.24
C GLU A 181 1.58 -3.88 -11.96
N MET A 182 1.30 -3.18 -10.86
CA MET A 182 -0.03 -2.69 -10.55
C MET A 182 -0.53 -1.71 -11.64
N TYR A 183 0.30 -0.76 -12.06
CA TYR A 183 -0.04 0.21 -13.11
C TYR A 183 -0.21 -0.45 -14.48
N ARG A 184 0.70 -1.37 -14.84
CA ARG A 184 0.63 -2.13 -16.09
C ARG A 184 -0.69 -2.88 -16.17
N ARG A 185 -1.06 -3.63 -15.12
CA ARG A 185 -2.31 -4.38 -15.05
C ARG A 185 -3.54 -3.48 -15.20
N ALA A 186 -3.55 -2.31 -14.54
CA ALA A 186 -4.66 -1.35 -14.65
C ALA A 186 -4.85 -0.80 -16.07
N LEU A 187 -3.76 -0.64 -16.82
CA LEU A 187 -3.80 -0.23 -18.22
C LEU A 187 -4.22 -1.40 -19.14
N ASP A 188 -3.63 -2.58 -18.94
CA ASP A 188 -3.86 -3.76 -19.79
C ASP A 188 -5.29 -4.31 -19.62
N GLU A 189 -5.87 -4.23 -18.41
CA GLU A 189 -7.26 -4.59 -18.15
C GLU A 189 -8.27 -3.47 -18.50
N GLY A 190 -7.79 -2.33 -19.00
CA GLY A 190 -8.65 -1.23 -19.46
C GLY A 190 -9.32 -0.44 -18.33
N LEU A 191 -8.85 -0.56 -17.07
CA LEU A 191 -9.36 0.29 -15.98
C LEU A 191 -9.12 1.77 -16.27
N TYR A 192 -8.01 2.08 -16.95
CA TYR A 192 -7.68 3.40 -17.46
C TYR A 192 -7.32 3.32 -18.95
N VAL A 193 -7.88 4.21 -19.73
CA VAL A 193 -7.68 4.24 -21.20
C VAL A 193 -6.28 4.69 -21.63
N SER A 194 -5.51 5.29 -20.72
CA SER A 194 -4.16 5.75 -21.01
C SER A 194 -3.36 5.96 -19.72
N LEU A 195 -2.03 5.92 -19.87
CA LEU A 195 -1.07 6.23 -18.82
C LEU A 195 -1.29 7.64 -18.22
N ARG A 196 -1.65 8.62 -19.06
CA ARG A 196 -1.95 9.99 -18.61
C ARG A 196 -3.19 10.02 -17.72
N LYS A 197 -4.26 9.29 -18.09
CA LYS A 197 -5.49 9.21 -17.29
C LYS A 197 -5.27 8.47 -15.98
N LEU A 198 -4.45 7.43 -15.98
CA LEU A 198 -4.03 6.76 -14.75
C LEU A 198 -3.27 7.74 -13.84
N ALA A 199 -2.25 8.43 -14.37
CA ALA A 199 -1.45 9.39 -13.59
C ALA A 199 -2.30 10.52 -12.98
N GLU A 200 -3.27 11.05 -13.76
CA GLU A 200 -4.23 12.05 -13.31
C GLU A 200 -5.08 11.53 -12.14
N ALA A 201 -5.61 10.31 -12.28
CA ALA A 201 -6.47 9.70 -11.26
C ALA A 201 -5.76 9.46 -9.92
N ILE A 202 -4.50 8.98 -9.96
CA ILE A 202 -3.70 8.72 -8.75
C ILE A 202 -2.93 9.95 -8.24
N GLY A 203 -3.00 11.09 -8.93
CA GLY A 203 -2.39 12.36 -8.53
C GLY A 203 -0.86 12.37 -8.59
N VAL A 204 -0.25 11.71 -9.60
CA VAL A 204 1.20 11.69 -9.83
C VAL A 204 1.56 12.17 -11.23
N GLN A 205 2.84 12.48 -11.45
CA GLN A 205 3.33 12.85 -12.77
C GLN A 205 3.31 11.64 -13.72
N ALA A 206 2.87 11.85 -14.96
CA ALA A 206 2.82 10.82 -16.00
C ALA A 206 4.18 10.18 -16.27
N SER A 207 5.28 10.94 -16.12
CA SER A 207 6.65 10.44 -16.24
C SER A 207 6.96 9.35 -15.21
N ASN A 208 6.52 9.50 -13.95
CA ASN A 208 6.75 8.52 -12.89
C ASN A 208 6.01 7.22 -13.19
N VAL A 209 4.74 7.33 -13.61
CA VAL A 209 3.95 6.15 -14.03
C VAL A 209 4.61 5.46 -15.22
N SER A 210 5.08 6.23 -16.22
CA SER A 210 5.76 5.69 -17.39
C SER A 210 7.01 4.89 -17.03
N VAL A 211 7.83 5.41 -16.13
CA VAL A 211 9.07 4.73 -15.68
C VAL A 211 8.74 3.43 -14.95
N ALA A 212 7.75 3.43 -14.06
CA ALA A 212 7.31 2.23 -13.34
C ALA A 212 6.77 1.16 -14.31
N VAL A 213 5.90 1.55 -15.25
CA VAL A 213 5.33 0.65 -16.26
C VAL A 213 6.42 0.09 -17.19
N LYS A 214 7.43 0.88 -17.54
CA LYS A 214 8.58 0.40 -18.35
C LYS A 214 9.31 -0.74 -17.64
N ILE A 215 9.51 -0.66 -16.32
CA ILE A 215 10.13 -1.75 -15.53
C ILE A 215 9.26 -3.00 -15.59
N ALA A 216 7.95 -2.88 -15.37
CA ALA A 216 7.03 -4.01 -15.37
C ALA A 216 6.84 -4.65 -16.76
N ARG A 217 7.13 -3.91 -17.84
CA ARG A 217 7.07 -4.39 -19.23
C ARG A 217 8.39 -4.96 -19.76
N LEU A 218 9.44 -4.99 -18.93
CA LEU A 218 10.67 -5.70 -19.32
C LEU A 218 10.36 -7.18 -19.56
N PRO A 219 11.01 -7.82 -20.55
CA PRO A 219 10.86 -9.24 -20.80
C PRO A 219 11.15 -10.08 -19.56
N ALA A 220 10.44 -11.20 -19.42
CA ALA A 220 10.58 -12.11 -18.28
C ALA A 220 12.04 -12.55 -18.07
N ASP A 221 12.74 -12.90 -19.16
CA ASP A 221 14.16 -13.30 -19.11
C ASP A 221 15.04 -12.23 -18.47
N VAL A 222 14.76 -10.95 -18.78
CA VAL A 222 15.50 -9.81 -18.18
C VAL A 222 15.16 -9.61 -16.71
N LEU A 223 13.89 -9.75 -16.34
CA LEU A 223 13.43 -9.64 -14.95
C LEU A 223 14.02 -10.77 -14.09
N ASP A 224 14.07 -11.98 -14.62
CA ASP A 224 14.54 -13.18 -13.92
C ASP A 224 16.07 -13.27 -13.82
N ALA A 225 16.79 -12.46 -14.62
CA ALA A 225 18.24 -12.31 -14.49
C ALA A 225 18.64 -11.59 -13.20
N PHE A 226 17.76 -10.78 -12.60
CA PHE A 226 18.02 -10.14 -11.32
C PHE A 226 17.82 -11.11 -10.16
N PRO A 227 18.58 -11.00 -9.05
CA PRO A 227 18.40 -11.82 -7.86
C PRO A 227 16.97 -11.72 -7.31
N SER A 228 16.38 -10.53 -7.35
CA SER A 228 14.98 -10.27 -7.14
C SER A 228 14.51 -9.18 -8.11
N ARG A 229 13.30 -9.35 -8.68
CA ARG A 229 12.65 -8.32 -9.50
C ARG A 229 12.44 -7.02 -8.73
N LEU A 230 12.35 -7.12 -7.39
CA LEU A 230 12.18 -6.01 -6.47
C LEU A 230 13.44 -5.13 -6.33
N ASP A 231 14.60 -5.62 -6.74
CA ASP A 231 15.86 -4.89 -6.66
C ASP A 231 16.08 -3.94 -7.85
N ILE A 232 15.21 -3.99 -8.87
CA ILE A 232 15.29 -3.13 -10.04
C ILE A 232 14.93 -1.69 -9.65
N GLN A 233 15.83 -0.74 -9.98
CA GLN A 233 15.70 0.65 -9.60
C GLN A 233 15.08 1.48 -10.73
N TYR A 234 14.32 2.53 -10.40
CA TYR A 234 13.69 3.44 -11.37
C TYR A 234 14.67 3.99 -12.41
N ARG A 235 15.88 4.36 -11.98
CA ARG A 235 16.94 4.90 -12.87
C ARG A 235 17.43 3.91 -13.93
N TRP A 236 17.18 2.62 -13.79
CA TRP A 236 17.58 1.59 -14.73
C TRP A 236 16.54 1.34 -15.84
N ALA A 237 15.31 1.86 -15.66
CA ALA A 237 14.18 1.61 -16.56
C ALA A 237 14.45 2.09 -17.99
N ALA A 238 14.84 3.36 -18.15
CA ALA A 238 15.10 3.93 -19.46
C ALA A 238 16.31 3.27 -20.16
N PRO A 239 17.49 3.14 -19.51
CA PRO A 239 18.64 2.48 -20.16
C PRO A 239 18.38 1.01 -20.53
N LEU A 240 17.64 0.24 -19.70
CA LEU A 240 17.27 -1.14 -20.05
C LEU A 240 16.30 -1.19 -21.22
N ALA A 241 15.30 -0.33 -21.25
CA ALA A 241 14.35 -0.24 -22.36
C ALA A 241 15.06 0.17 -23.66
N ASP A 242 15.92 1.17 -23.61
CA ASP A 242 16.69 1.64 -24.77
C ASP A 242 17.66 0.56 -25.31
N ALA A 243 18.29 -0.21 -24.40
CA ALA A 243 19.16 -1.31 -24.78
C ALA A 243 18.39 -2.45 -25.46
N LEU A 244 17.21 -2.78 -24.92
CA LEU A 244 16.31 -3.79 -25.49
C LEU A 244 15.76 -3.36 -26.85
N GLU A 245 15.50 -2.06 -27.06
CA GLU A 245 15.03 -1.56 -28.35
C GLU A 245 16.13 -1.60 -29.42
N LYS A 246 17.39 -1.33 -29.04
CA LYS A 246 18.54 -1.31 -29.96
C LYS A 246 19.05 -2.71 -30.30
N GLU A 247 19.20 -3.57 -29.31
CA GLU A 247 19.85 -4.87 -29.45
C GLU A 247 19.10 -5.97 -28.65
N PRO A 248 17.84 -6.28 -29.02
CA PRO A 248 16.99 -7.18 -28.22
C PRO A 248 17.63 -8.57 -28.03
N ASP A 249 18.15 -9.17 -29.10
CA ASP A 249 18.72 -10.54 -29.05
C ASP A 249 19.96 -10.62 -28.16
N VAL A 250 20.78 -9.57 -28.17
CA VAL A 250 22.01 -9.52 -27.34
C VAL A 250 21.64 -9.42 -25.87
N ILE A 251 20.68 -8.57 -25.52
CA ILE A 251 20.25 -8.38 -24.14
C ILE A 251 19.54 -9.63 -23.62
N LEU A 252 18.65 -10.23 -24.40
CA LEU A 252 17.96 -11.46 -24.03
C LEU A 252 18.94 -12.63 -23.87
N LYS A 253 19.93 -12.75 -24.75
CA LYS A 253 20.98 -13.77 -24.61
C LYS A 253 21.78 -13.56 -23.31
N LYS A 254 22.23 -12.34 -23.03
CA LYS A 254 22.94 -12.03 -21.78
C LYS A 254 22.08 -12.36 -20.53
N ALA A 255 20.79 -12.03 -20.59
CA ALA A 255 19.86 -12.33 -19.49
C ALA A 255 19.77 -13.85 -19.26
N LYS A 256 19.60 -14.66 -20.29
CA LYS A 256 19.60 -16.12 -20.21
C LYS A 256 20.93 -16.67 -19.68
N ASP A 257 22.05 -16.18 -20.19
CA ASP A 257 23.38 -16.58 -19.72
C ASP A 257 23.58 -16.32 -18.22
N ILE A 258 22.99 -15.23 -17.67
CA ILE A 258 23.00 -14.92 -16.23
C ILE A 258 22.14 -15.93 -15.45
N VAL A 259 20.94 -16.22 -15.93
CA VAL A 259 20.03 -17.18 -15.28
C VAL A 259 20.65 -18.58 -15.25
N ASP A 260 21.25 -19.02 -16.35
CA ASP A 260 21.86 -20.35 -16.47
C ASP A 260 23.10 -20.52 -15.59
N ARG A 261 23.81 -19.40 -15.26
CA ARG A 261 25.01 -19.39 -14.43
C ARG A 261 24.77 -18.89 -12.99
N LYS A 262 23.61 -19.19 -12.41
CA LYS A 262 23.21 -18.68 -11.07
C LYS A 262 24.29 -18.80 -10.00
N ASP A 263 25.08 -19.84 -10.00
CA ASP A 263 26.15 -20.08 -8.98
C ASP A 263 27.45 -19.32 -9.28
N ALA A 264 27.72 -18.95 -10.53
CA ALA A 264 28.95 -18.27 -10.97
C ALA A 264 28.71 -16.88 -11.56
N GLY A 265 27.45 -16.43 -11.62
CA GLY A 265 27.03 -15.16 -12.19
C GLY A 265 27.10 -13.97 -11.23
N PRO A 266 26.63 -12.78 -11.68
CA PRO A 266 26.59 -11.60 -10.85
C PRO A 266 25.67 -11.80 -9.64
N LYS A 267 26.22 -11.54 -8.43
CA LYS A 267 25.52 -11.80 -7.15
C LYS A 267 24.58 -10.69 -6.70
N ASN A 268 24.69 -9.51 -7.27
CA ASN A 268 23.86 -8.36 -6.89
C ASN A 268 23.20 -7.70 -8.12
N ALA A 269 22.11 -7.02 -7.88
CA ALA A 269 21.30 -6.41 -8.94
C ALA A 269 22.06 -5.36 -9.77
N ARG A 270 23.03 -4.65 -9.18
CA ARG A 270 23.83 -3.65 -9.90
C ARG A 270 24.76 -4.30 -10.92
N ASP A 271 25.35 -5.43 -10.58
CA ASP A 271 26.26 -6.15 -11.47
C ASP A 271 25.47 -6.81 -12.61
N VAL A 272 24.27 -7.33 -12.33
CA VAL A 272 23.33 -7.79 -13.36
C VAL A 272 23.03 -6.66 -14.34
N TYR A 273 22.61 -5.49 -13.83
CA TYR A 273 22.34 -4.31 -14.64
C TYR A 273 23.54 -3.92 -15.53
N ARG A 274 24.76 -3.89 -14.97
CA ARG A 274 25.98 -3.58 -15.71
C ARG A 274 26.29 -4.62 -16.80
N THR A 275 26.06 -5.88 -16.53
CA THR A 275 26.28 -6.97 -17.49
C THR A 275 25.29 -6.89 -18.63
N LEU A 276 24.02 -6.59 -18.36
CA LEU A 276 22.97 -6.46 -19.38
C LEU A 276 23.25 -5.30 -20.33
N ILE A 277 23.50 -4.10 -19.78
CA ILE A 277 23.71 -2.90 -20.60
C ILE A 277 25.07 -2.91 -21.32
N GLY A 278 26.02 -3.71 -20.81
CA GLY A 278 27.41 -3.67 -21.24
C GLY A 278 28.10 -2.43 -20.67
N SER A 279 29.43 -2.50 -20.59
CA SER A 279 30.25 -1.34 -20.23
C SER A 279 30.28 -0.34 -21.38
N ASN A 280 29.15 0.31 -21.71
CA ASN A 280 29.21 1.49 -22.52
C ASN A 280 29.84 2.57 -21.65
N LYS A 281 31.08 2.91 -21.93
CA LYS A 281 31.94 3.90 -21.24
C LYS A 281 31.31 5.30 -21.10
N ASN A 282 30.04 5.49 -21.45
CA ASN A 282 29.37 6.79 -21.51
C ASN A 282 28.17 6.97 -20.56
N ILE A 283 27.83 5.97 -19.71
CA ILE A 283 26.93 6.25 -18.60
C ILE A 283 27.80 6.63 -17.43
N THR A 284 27.96 7.92 -17.25
CA THR A 284 28.56 8.51 -16.05
C THR A 284 27.70 8.15 -14.83
N ASP A 285 27.88 6.92 -14.34
CA ASP A 285 27.79 6.73 -12.89
C ASP A 285 28.77 7.74 -12.30
N ASN A 286 28.30 8.66 -11.48
CA ASN A 286 29.13 9.45 -10.58
C ASN A 286 29.74 8.50 -9.52
N LEU A 287 30.40 7.44 -9.97
CA LEU A 287 31.26 6.56 -9.19
C LEU A 287 32.66 7.02 -9.49
N SER A 288 33.11 7.93 -8.66
CA SER A 288 34.53 8.22 -8.53
C SER A 288 35.26 6.88 -8.37
N PRO A 289 36.21 6.54 -9.24
CA PRO A 289 37.19 5.53 -8.88
C PRO A 289 37.91 6.10 -7.64
N GLU A 290 37.68 5.49 -6.48
CA GLU A 290 38.52 5.72 -5.31
C GLU A 290 39.88 5.12 -5.65
N PHE A 291 40.83 5.95 -6.05
CA PHE A 291 42.24 5.60 -6.06
C PHE A 291 42.71 5.69 -4.62
N ASN A 292 42.62 4.60 -3.89
CA ASN A 292 43.36 4.41 -2.66
C ASN A 292 44.85 4.21 -3.02
N SER A 293 45.58 5.29 -3.13
CA SER A 293 47.03 5.24 -2.91
C SER A 293 47.24 5.03 -1.42
N GLY A 294 47.88 3.97 -0.98
CA GLY A 294 48.05 3.54 0.42
C GLY A 294 48.70 4.56 1.39
N GLY A 295 48.19 5.78 1.38
CA GLY A 295 48.53 6.92 2.23
C GLY A 295 47.26 7.64 2.69
N ALA A 296 47.41 8.51 3.70
CA ALA A 296 46.35 9.22 4.41
C ALA A 296 45.44 10.17 3.55
N ASN A 297 45.63 10.25 2.23
CA ASN A 297 44.94 11.17 1.33
C ASN A 297 44.04 10.40 0.36
N SER A 298 42.73 10.69 0.36
CA SER A 298 41.81 10.17 -0.64
C SER A 298 41.71 11.15 -1.82
N VAL A 299 41.66 10.63 -3.06
CA VAL A 299 41.47 11.42 -4.28
C VAL A 299 40.21 10.95 -4.96
N VAL A 300 39.21 11.84 -5.04
CA VAL A 300 37.95 11.60 -5.73
C VAL A 300 37.94 12.37 -7.04
N VAL A 301 37.83 11.68 -8.18
CA VAL A 301 37.78 12.32 -9.50
C VAL A 301 36.37 12.25 -10.03
N LYS A 302 35.68 13.39 -10.14
CA LYS A 302 34.33 13.51 -10.72
C LYS A 302 34.44 14.08 -12.15
N ARG A 303 33.91 13.35 -13.14
CA ARG A 303 33.85 13.79 -14.53
C ARG A 303 32.42 14.04 -14.98
N SER A 304 32.12 15.25 -15.42
CA SER A 304 30.80 15.63 -15.95
C SER A 304 30.96 16.29 -17.31
N GLY A 305 30.67 15.52 -18.37
CA GLY A 305 30.88 15.97 -19.76
C GLY A 305 32.33 16.37 -20.04
N LYS A 306 32.55 17.64 -20.39
CA LYS A 306 33.88 18.20 -20.66
C LYS A 306 34.63 18.71 -19.40
N LYS A 307 34.00 18.65 -18.23
CA LYS A 307 34.59 19.10 -16.97
C LYS A 307 35.06 17.93 -16.13
N THR A 308 36.27 18.00 -15.59
CA THR A 308 36.80 17.05 -14.62
C THR A 308 37.10 17.79 -13.32
N LEU A 309 36.54 17.32 -12.20
CA LEU A 309 36.75 17.85 -10.86
C LEU A 309 37.59 16.83 -10.07
N PHE A 310 38.68 17.28 -9.48
CA PHE A 310 39.50 16.51 -8.54
C PHE A 310 39.19 17.03 -7.14
N GLU A 311 38.74 16.14 -6.26
CA GLU A 311 38.51 16.40 -4.85
C GLU A 311 39.56 15.61 -4.08
N ILE A 312 40.41 16.29 -3.35
CA ILE A 312 41.54 15.68 -2.61
C ILE A 312 41.44 16.13 -1.16
N ASP A 313 41.23 15.15 -0.25
CA ASP A 313 41.14 15.42 1.17
C ASP A 313 42.54 15.48 1.81
N ASN A 314 42.68 16.36 2.81
CA ASN A 314 43.90 16.52 3.63
C ASN A 314 45.18 16.86 2.86
N LEU A 315 45.10 17.65 1.79
CA LEU A 315 46.25 18.08 1.01
C LEU A 315 47.03 19.19 1.75
N SER A 316 48.29 18.93 2.05
CA SER A 316 49.16 19.98 2.62
C SER A 316 49.42 21.08 1.58
N LYS A 317 49.70 22.32 2.03
CA LYS A 317 49.97 23.47 1.17
C LYS A 317 51.06 23.19 0.14
N GLU A 318 52.10 22.50 0.55
CA GLU A 318 53.24 22.12 -0.32
C GLU A 318 52.84 21.09 -1.39
N ASN A 319 52.08 20.08 -1.00
CA ASN A 319 51.55 19.10 -1.95
C ASN A 319 50.49 19.69 -2.90
N PHE A 320 49.70 20.68 -2.45
CA PHE A 320 48.78 21.40 -3.31
C PHE A 320 49.49 22.08 -4.49
N GLU A 321 50.60 22.79 -4.22
CA GLU A 321 51.36 23.46 -5.26
C GLU A 321 51.96 22.45 -6.27
N ARG A 322 52.45 21.30 -5.78
CA ARG A 322 52.97 20.22 -6.64
C ARG A 322 51.89 19.63 -7.55
N VAL A 323 50.72 19.32 -6.99
CA VAL A 323 49.56 18.78 -7.75
C VAL A 323 49.07 19.80 -8.75
N HIS A 324 48.91 21.06 -8.36
CA HIS A 324 48.48 22.16 -9.22
C HIS A 324 49.46 22.35 -10.42
N LYS A 325 50.76 22.33 -10.14
CA LYS A 325 51.78 22.43 -11.20
C LYS A 325 51.76 21.23 -12.14
N ALA A 326 51.58 20.02 -11.62
CA ALA A 326 51.45 18.80 -12.45
C ALA A 326 50.20 18.82 -13.35
N ILE A 327 49.07 19.29 -12.83
CA ILE A 327 47.83 19.45 -13.63
C ILE A 327 48.04 20.49 -14.76
N LEU A 328 48.64 21.64 -14.45
CA LEU A 328 48.91 22.66 -15.46
C LEU A 328 49.88 22.17 -16.55
N GLN A 329 50.90 21.40 -16.18
CA GLN A 329 51.84 20.77 -17.14
C GLN A 329 51.13 19.76 -18.05
N ALA A 330 50.22 18.93 -17.47
CA ALA A 330 49.46 17.95 -18.24
C ALA A 330 48.43 18.58 -19.20
N LEU A 331 48.00 19.81 -18.94
CA LEU A 331 47.05 20.55 -19.80
C LEU A 331 47.75 21.40 -20.85
N ALA A 332 49.04 21.67 -20.71
CA ALA A 332 49.84 22.49 -21.63
C ALA A 332 50.55 21.67 -22.72
N GLY A 333 50.57 20.32 -22.63
CA GLY A 333 51.08 19.41 -23.65
C GLY A 333 49.96 18.72 -24.37
#